data_f9bfa9b32d6f85a2d36a1049f5aae9a0
#
_entry.id   f9bfa9b32d6f85a2d36a1049f5aae9a0
#
_cell.length_a   1.000
_cell.length_b   1.000
_cell.length_c   1.000
_cell.angle_alpha   90.00
_cell.angle_beta   90.00
_cell.angle_gamma   90.00
#
_symmetry.space_group_name_H-M   'P 1'
#
loop_
_entity.id
_entity.type
_entity.pdbx_description
1 polymer ?
#
loop_
_entity_poly.entity_id
_entity_poly.type
_entity_poly.pdbx_seq_one_letter_code
_entity_poly.pdbx_strand_id
1 'polypeptide(L)'
;PILLIQQMPGRFTPAFAQRLDQLCAIGVKEAAEGDVLKPGIALLAPGGRQMVVESRRGSVVVHITDSEPGQNYRPCVEITFNSVAKAYPGKALALVLTGMGADGREGARVLKQGGSFVWAQDEASCVVYGMPMAVVEAGLVDQVLPLTDIGQSLAQGI
;
A
#
# COMPACT_ATOMS: atom_id res chain seq x y z
N PRO A 1 5.78 2.69 -10.11
CA PRO A 1 5.96 1.61 -9.13
C PRO A 1 4.71 1.40 -8.30
N ILE A 2 4.55 0.19 -7.75
CA ILE A 2 3.46 -0.16 -6.85
C ILE A 2 4.06 -0.71 -5.57
N LEU A 3 3.54 -0.29 -4.43
CA LEU A 3 3.85 -0.86 -3.13
C LEU A 3 2.64 -1.64 -2.62
N LEU A 4 2.86 -2.87 -2.19
CA LEU A 4 1.83 -3.75 -1.66
C LEU A 4 2.10 -3.99 -0.17
N ILE A 5 1.14 -3.61 0.65
CA ILE A 5 1.23 -3.81 2.09
C ILE A 5 0.12 -4.79 2.50
N GLN A 6 0.49 -6.05 2.60
CA GLN A 6 -0.41 -7.13 2.97
C GLN A 6 -0.05 -7.62 4.36
N GLN A 7 -0.99 -7.56 5.27
CA GLN A 7 -0.78 -7.97 6.67
C GLN A 7 -0.86 -9.50 6.76
N MET A 8 0.26 -10.16 6.48
CA MET A 8 0.39 -11.61 6.54
C MET A 8 1.75 -12.01 7.12
N PRO A 9 1.86 -13.23 7.70
CA PRO A 9 3.12 -13.69 8.29
C PRO A 9 4.27 -13.75 7.28
N GLY A 10 5.48 -13.47 7.78
CA GLY A 10 6.69 -13.43 6.93
C GLY A 10 7.03 -14.72 6.22
N ARG A 11 6.58 -15.87 6.73
CA ARG A 11 6.76 -17.17 6.06
C ARG A 11 5.94 -17.29 4.77
N PHE A 12 4.92 -16.45 4.56
CA PHE A 12 4.04 -16.50 3.39
C PHE A 12 4.34 -15.43 2.35
N THR A 13 4.94 -14.30 2.71
CA THR A 13 5.14 -13.19 1.77
C THR A 13 6.07 -13.52 0.61
N PRO A 14 7.16 -14.31 0.77
CA PRO A 14 7.98 -14.69 -0.39
C PRO A 14 7.22 -15.50 -1.43
N ALA A 15 6.46 -16.51 -1.01
CA ALA A 15 5.67 -17.34 -1.92
C ALA A 15 4.51 -16.55 -2.55
N PHE A 16 3.89 -15.64 -1.80
CA PHE A 16 2.84 -14.77 -2.32
C PHE A 16 3.36 -13.84 -3.40
N ALA A 17 4.50 -13.20 -3.18
CA ALA A 17 5.14 -12.35 -4.20
C ALA A 17 5.48 -13.16 -5.46
N GLN A 18 6.03 -14.35 -5.31
CA GLN A 18 6.35 -15.23 -6.43
C GLN A 18 5.08 -15.63 -7.22
N ARG A 19 3.99 -15.92 -6.53
CA ARG A 19 2.71 -16.25 -7.16
C ARG A 19 2.16 -15.07 -7.97
N LEU A 20 2.20 -13.88 -7.40
CA LEU A 20 1.78 -12.67 -8.11
C LEU A 20 2.66 -12.39 -9.32
N ASP A 21 3.97 -12.59 -9.21
CA ASP A 21 4.90 -12.41 -10.33
C ASP A 21 4.57 -13.31 -11.51
N GLN A 22 4.13 -14.54 -11.25
CA GLN A 22 3.71 -15.49 -12.28
C GLN A 22 2.38 -15.09 -12.95
N LEU A 23 1.50 -14.36 -12.25
CA LEU A 23 0.17 -14.02 -12.72
C LEU A 23 0.06 -12.64 -13.36
N CYS A 24 0.95 -11.73 -13.01
CA CYS A 24 0.86 -10.33 -13.42
C CYS A 24 1.75 -10.03 -14.62
N ALA A 25 1.35 -9.05 -15.42
CA ALA A 25 2.16 -8.56 -16.54
C ALA A 25 3.36 -7.73 -16.07
N ILE A 26 3.23 -7.08 -14.90
CA ILE A 26 4.35 -6.37 -14.25
C ILE A 26 5.16 -7.31 -13.38
N GLY A 27 6.42 -6.97 -13.12
CA GLY A 27 7.24 -7.71 -12.17
C GLY A 27 6.73 -7.53 -10.74
N VAL A 28 6.74 -8.59 -9.95
CA VAL A 28 6.39 -8.55 -8.52
C VAL A 28 7.45 -9.28 -7.72
N LYS A 29 7.94 -8.67 -6.67
CA LYS A 29 8.87 -9.32 -5.75
C LYS A 29 8.60 -8.89 -4.30
N GLU A 30 9.04 -9.71 -3.35
CA GLU A 30 9.14 -9.25 -1.96
C GLU A 30 10.22 -8.17 -1.89
N ALA A 31 9.88 -7.05 -1.23
CA ALA A 31 10.79 -5.93 -1.11
C ALA A 31 12.00 -6.29 -0.24
N ALA A 32 13.17 -5.83 -0.64
CA ALA A 32 14.41 -5.96 0.11
C ALA A 32 15.01 -4.59 0.37
N GLU A 33 15.87 -4.52 1.39
CA GLU A 33 16.61 -3.30 1.72
C GLU A 33 17.34 -2.76 0.49
N GLY A 34 17.16 -1.48 0.19
CA GLY A 34 17.83 -0.82 -0.92
C GLY A 34 17.18 -0.99 -2.29
N ASP A 35 16.06 -1.71 -2.40
CA ASP A 35 15.33 -1.79 -3.66
C ASP A 35 14.92 -0.40 -4.13
N VAL A 36 15.11 -0.13 -5.43
CA VAL A 36 14.74 1.14 -6.04
C VAL A 36 13.33 1.04 -6.63
N LEU A 37 12.48 2.02 -6.31
CA LEU A 37 11.16 2.11 -6.91
C LEU A 37 11.29 2.58 -8.36
N LYS A 38 10.70 1.82 -9.29
CA LYS A 38 10.71 2.13 -10.72
C LYS A 38 9.45 1.60 -11.41
N PRO A 39 9.07 2.18 -12.57
CA PRO A 39 7.92 1.69 -13.33
C PRO A 39 8.02 0.20 -13.65
N GLY A 40 6.87 -0.45 -13.74
CA GLY A 40 6.78 -1.85 -14.15
C GLY A 40 7.06 -2.87 -13.05
N ILE A 41 7.26 -2.42 -11.80
CA ILE A 41 7.49 -3.33 -10.68
C ILE A 41 6.58 -3.02 -9.49
N ALA A 42 6.10 -4.06 -8.86
CA ALA A 42 5.42 -4.01 -7.57
C ALA A 42 6.29 -4.66 -6.49
N LEU A 43 6.41 -4.00 -5.36
CA LEU A 43 7.19 -4.45 -4.22
C LEU A 43 6.26 -4.79 -3.06
N LEU A 44 6.31 -6.04 -2.61
CA LEU A 44 5.51 -6.52 -1.49
C LEU A 44 6.28 -6.40 -0.18
N ALA A 45 5.72 -5.70 0.78
CA ALA A 45 6.32 -5.58 2.11
C ALA A 45 6.48 -6.97 2.75
N PRO A 46 7.67 -7.29 3.28
CA PRO A 46 7.87 -8.57 3.97
C PRO A 46 7.04 -8.63 5.25
N GLY A 47 6.34 -9.75 5.45
CA GLY A 47 5.58 -9.98 6.67
C GLY A 47 6.48 -10.01 7.90
N GLY A 48 5.98 -9.49 9.01
CA GLY A 48 6.73 -9.42 10.26
C GLY A 48 7.67 -8.22 10.38
N ARG A 49 7.83 -7.44 9.33
CA ARG A 49 8.72 -6.27 9.27
C ARG A 49 7.95 -5.02 8.83
N GLN A 50 8.59 -3.88 8.89
CA GLN A 50 8.05 -2.62 8.35
C GLN A 50 8.76 -2.25 7.05
N MET A 51 8.02 -1.65 6.11
CA MET A 51 8.56 -1.12 4.87
C MET A 51 8.33 0.38 4.80
N VAL A 52 9.41 1.14 4.64
CA VAL A 52 9.36 2.57 4.37
C VAL A 52 10.11 2.88 3.09
N VAL A 53 9.81 4.03 2.51
CA VAL A 53 10.51 4.53 1.33
C VAL A 53 11.12 5.88 1.61
N GLU A 54 12.25 6.16 0.96
CA GLU A 54 13.00 7.39 1.16
C GLU A 54 13.53 7.90 -0.16
N SER A 55 13.40 9.20 -0.39
CA SER A 55 14.03 9.89 -1.51
C SER A 55 15.53 10.02 -1.25
N ARG A 56 16.35 9.48 -2.17
CA ARG A 56 17.81 9.52 -2.05
C ARG A 56 18.43 9.75 -3.41
N ARG A 57 19.10 10.89 -3.59
CA ARG A 57 19.88 11.22 -4.80
C ARG A 57 19.09 11.06 -6.11
N GLY A 58 17.83 11.52 -6.13
CA GLY A 58 16.99 11.46 -7.32
C GLY A 58 16.26 10.14 -7.54
N SER A 59 16.46 9.15 -6.66
CA SER A 59 15.74 7.88 -6.65
C SER A 59 14.95 7.74 -5.35
N VAL A 60 13.94 6.88 -5.35
CA VAL A 60 13.25 6.47 -4.12
C VAL A 60 13.62 5.02 -3.84
N VAL A 61 14.08 4.77 -2.63
CA VAL A 61 14.58 3.46 -2.20
C VAL A 61 13.77 2.93 -1.03
N VAL A 62 13.73 1.60 -0.91
CA VAL A 62 13.07 0.87 0.16
C VAL A 62 14.02 0.69 1.34
N HIS A 63 13.50 0.90 2.54
CA HIS A 63 14.12 0.47 3.78
C HIS A 63 13.21 -0.53 4.49
N ILE A 64 13.77 -1.67 4.88
CA ILE A 64 13.10 -2.69 5.67
C ILE A 64 13.59 -2.57 7.11
N THR A 65 12.67 -2.32 8.02
CA THR A 65 13.00 -2.09 9.43
C THR A 65 12.28 -3.08 10.35
N ASP A 66 12.80 -3.28 11.54
CA ASP A 66 12.12 -4.04 12.57
C ASP A 66 10.96 -3.21 13.13
N SER A 67 9.93 -3.91 13.62
CA SER A 67 8.82 -3.26 14.32
C SER A 67 9.26 -2.83 15.70
N GLU A 68 8.84 -1.63 16.09
CA GLU A 68 9.05 -1.12 17.45
C GLU A 68 7.95 -1.63 18.39
N PRO A 69 8.20 -1.64 19.72
CA PRO A 69 7.16 -1.93 20.70
C PRO A 69 5.95 -1.02 20.51
N GLY A 70 4.75 -1.59 20.53
CA GLY A 70 3.49 -0.86 20.31
C GLY A 70 3.02 -0.83 18.87
N GLN A 71 3.83 -1.22 17.91
CA GLN A 71 3.41 -1.39 16.52
C GLN A 71 2.74 -2.75 16.34
N ASN A 72 1.40 -2.76 16.29
CA ASN A 72 0.61 -3.99 16.29
C ASN A 72 0.50 -4.65 14.91
N TYR A 73 0.66 -3.88 13.83
CA TYR A 73 0.59 -4.38 12.46
C TYR A 73 1.99 -4.47 11.85
N ARG A 74 2.30 -5.63 11.23
CA ARG A 74 3.62 -5.93 10.66
C ARG A 74 3.45 -6.67 9.33
N PRO A 75 3.43 -5.97 8.18
CA PRO A 75 3.66 -4.54 7.99
C PRO A 75 2.48 -3.68 8.42
N CYS A 76 2.77 -2.42 8.73
CA CYS A 76 1.77 -1.40 9.06
C CYS A 76 1.57 -0.46 7.88
N VAL A 77 0.32 -0.33 7.42
CA VAL A 77 -0.02 0.51 6.26
C VAL A 77 0.31 1.99 6.54
N GLU A 78 0.01 2.47 7.74
CA GLU A 78 0.26 3.87 8.10
C GLU A 78 1.74 4.25 8.02
N ILE A 79 2.62 3.35 8.46
CA ILE A 79 4.08 3.59 8.41
C ILE A 79 4.53 3.76 6.96
N THR A 80 4.08 2.88 6.07
CA THR A 80 4.42 2.98 4.65
C THR A 80 3.79 4.22 4.02
N PHE A 81 2.51 4.49 4.25
CA PHE A 81 1.82 5.65 3.70
C PHE A 81 2.47 6.97 4.11
N ASN A 82 2.86 7.11 5.36
CA ASN A 82 3.56 8.30 5.85
C ASN A 82 4.89 8.51 5.12
N SER A 83 5.63 7.45 4.86
CA SER A 83 6.89 7.54 4.12
C SER A 83 6.67 7.89 2.65
N VAL A 84 5.60 7.36 2.03
CA VAL A 84 5.22 7.70 0.65
C VAL A 84 4.83 9.17 0.54
N ALA A 85 4.09 9.70 1.52
CA ALA A 85 3.72 11.11 1.54
C ALA A 85 4.93 12.04 1.51
N LYS A 86 6.03 11.65 2.14
CA LYS A 86 7.28 12.40 2.13
C LYS A 86 8.06 12.24 0.82
N ALA A 87 8.12 11.02 0.28
CA ALA A 87 8.89 10.72 -0.91
C ALA A 87 8.21 11.17 -2.21
N TYR A 88 6.87 11.15 -2.24
CA TYR A 88 6.05 11.48 -3.40
C TYR A 88 4.95 12.49 -3.04
N PRO A 89 5.30 13.71 -2.59
CA PRO A 89 4.30 14.68 -2.15
C PRO A 89 3.32 15.02 -3.28
N GLY A 90 2.03 14.75 -3.05
CA GLY A 90 0.95 15.01 -4.01
C GLY A 90 0.94 14.13 -5.26
N LYS A 91 1.75 13.06 -5.30
CA LYS A 91 1.94 12.24 -6.50
C LYS A 91 1.65 10.75 -6.27
N ALA A 92 0.87 10.42 -5.26
CA ALA A 92 0.53 9.05 -4.94
C ALA A 92 -0.97 8.79 -5.10
N LEU A 93 -1.31 7.53 -5.32
CA LEU A 93 -2.65 7.02 -5.13
C LEU A 93 -2.58 5.94 -4.05
N ALA A 94 -3.30 6.14 -2.96
CA ALA A 94 -3.51 5.12 -1.96
C ALA A 94 -4.80 4.36 -2.27
N LEU A 95 -4.72 3.04 -2.29
CA LEU A 95 -5.86 2.17 -2.50
C LEU A 95 -6.03 1.29 -1.26
N VAL A 96 -7.17 1.41 -0.60
CA VAL A 96 -7.48 0.64 0.61
C VAL A 96 -8.49 -0.44 0.27
N LEU A 97 -8.05 -1.70 0.40
CA LEU A 97 -8.85 -2.88 0.09
C LEU A 97 -9.40 -3.51 1.37
N THR A 98 -10.28 -4.49 1.19
CA THR A 98 -10.87 -5.25 2.29
C THR A 98 -9.87 -5.59 3.38
N GLY A 99 -10.23 -5.39 4.63
CA GLY A 99 -9.38 -5.66 5.77
C GLY A 99 -10.03 -5.25 7.08
N MET A 100 -9.59 -5.90 8.16
CA MET A 100 -10.09 -5.64 9.51
C MET A 100 -9.34 -4.45 10.14
N GLY A 101 -10.07 -3.65 10.91
CA GLY A 101 -9.49 -2.54 11.65
C GLY A 101 -9.46 -1.24 10.85
N ALA A 102 -8.56 -0.34 11.22
CA ALA A 102 -8.48 1.01 10.67
C ALA A 102 -7.06 1.42 10.29
N ASP A 103 -6.13 0.46 10.18
CA ASP A 103 -4.75 0.75 9.75
C ASP A 103 -4.77 1.41 8.37
N GLY A 104 -4.02 2.47 8.21
CA GLY A 104 -3.94 3.25 6.97
C GLY A 104 -4.82 4.49 6.94
N ARG A 105 -5.79 4.65 7.85
CA ARG A 105 -6.67 5.83 7.87
C ARG A 105 -5.87 7.12 8.08
N GLU A 106 -5.02 7.18 9.09
CA GLU A 106 -4.23 8.38 9.37
C GLU A 106 -3.14 8.62 8.32
N GLY A 107 -2.54 7.56 7.80
CA GLY A 107 -1.60 7.66 6.67
C GLY A 107 -2.29 8.16 5.39
N ALA A 108 -3.50 7.71 5.11
CA ALA A 108 -4.31 8.21 4.00
C ALA A 108 -4.65 9.69 4.18
N ARG A 109 -4.93 10.13 5.41
CA ARG A 109 -5.14 11.54 5.74
C ARG A 109 -3.92 12.39 5.38
N VAL A 110 -2.75 11.95 5.75
CA VAL A 110 -1.48 12.65 5.44
C VAL A 110 -1.27 12.73 3.93
N LEU A 111 -1.49 11.63 3.21
CA LEU A 111 -1.42 11.61 1.74
C LEU A 111 -2.41 12.59 1.10
N LYS A 112 -3.65 12.57 1.56
CA LYS A 112 -4.71 13.45 1.06
C LYS A 112 -4.40 14.91 1.31
N GLN A 113 -3.94 15.26 2.50
CA GLN A 113 -3.53 16.63 2.85
C GLN A 113 -2.38 17.13 1.99
N GLY A 114 -1.50 16.25 1.54
CA GLY A 114 -0.41 16.55 0.61
C GLY A 114 -0.83 16.64 -0.86
N GLY A 115 -2.09 16.39 -1.20
CA GLY A 115 -2.62 16.47 -2.56
C GLY A 115 -2.67 15.14 -3.32
N SER A 116 -2.37 14.03 -2.66
CA SER A 116 -2.51 12.69 -3.24
C SER A 116 -3.96 12.22 -3.26
N PHE A 117 -4.24 11.14 -4.00
CA PHE A 117 -5.57 10.57 -4.12
C PHE A 117 -5.73 9.34 -3.22
N VAL A 118 -6.95 9.10 -2.77
CA VAL A 118 -7.31 7.92 -1.98
C VAL A 118 -8.53 7.25 -2.59
N TRP A 119 -8.42 5.96 -2.87
CA TRP A 119 -9.53 5.11 -3.32
C TRP A 119 -9.81 4.03 -2.31
N ALA A 120 -11.04 3.59 -2.23
CA ALA A 120 -11.46 2.51 -1.35
C ALA A 120 -12.31 1.49 -2.08
N GLN A 121 -12.15 0.23 -1.70
CA GLN A 121 -13.03 -0.85 -2.13
C GLN A 121 -14.41 -0.64 -1.52
N ASP A 122 -15.49 -0.88 -2.28
CA ASP A 122 -16.84 -0.72 -1.79
C ASP A 122 -17.22 -1.81 -0.77
N GLU A 123 -18.25 -1.55 0.01
CA GLU A 123 -18.72 -2.46 1.05
C GLU A 123 -19.19 -3.79 0.45
N ALA A 124 -19.95 -3.75 -0.64
CA ALA A 124 -20.58 -4.94 -1.22
C ALA A 124 -19.57 -5.99 -1.68
N SER A 125 -18.40 -5.59 -2.17
CA SER A 125 -17.36 -6.52 -2.62
C SER A 125 -16.31 -6.84 -1.56
N CYS A 126 -16.36 -6.21 -0.38
CA CYS A 126 -15.46 -6.52 0.74
C CYS A 126 -15.85 -7.82 1.44
N VAL A 127 -14.85 -8.60 1.83
CA VAL A 127 -15.03 -9.68 2.81
C VAL A 127 -15.20 -9.07 4.19
N VAL A 128 -14.32 -8.11 4.56
CA VAL A 128 -14.41 -7.33 5.79
C VAL A 128 -14.30 -5.85 5.43
N TYR A 129 -15.37 -5.10 5.68
CA TYR A 129 -15.44 -3.67 5.39
C TYR A 129 -14.98 -2.84 6.60
N GLY A 130 -13.72 -3.07 7.05
CA GLY A 130 -13.14 -2.34 8.18
C GLY A 130 -12.21 -1.23 7.70
N MET A 131 -11.11 -1.58 7.08
CA MET A 131 -10.11 -0.62 6.61
C MET A 131 -10.68 0.34 5.54
N PRO A 132 -11.42 -0.13 4.52
CA PRO A 132 -12.05 0.79 3.57
C PRO A 132 -13.09 1.71 4.25
N MET A 133 -13.91 1.18 5.14
CA MET A 133 -14.89 1.98 5.88
C MET A 133 -14.22 3.12 6.65
N ALA A 134 -13.09 2.84 7.30
CA ALA A 134 -12.39 3.83 8.10
C ALA A 134 -11.98 5.06 7.28
N VAL A 135 -11.48 4.89 6.06
CA VAL A 135 -11.10 6.01 5.19
C VAL A 135 -12.33 6.70 4.58
N VAL A 136 -13.40 5.94 4.28
CA VAL A 136 -14.66 6.51 3.77
C VAL A 136 -15.31 7.39 4.83
N GLU A 137 -15.49 6.88 6.05
CA GLU A 137 -16.11 7.62 7.15
C GLU A 137 -15.30 8.86 7.57
N ALA A 138 -13.98 8.81 7.41
CA ALA A 138 -13.12 9.96 7.66
C ALA A 138 -13.18 11.04 6.56
N GLY A 139 -13.93 10.81 5.48
CA GLY A 139 -14.08 11.78 4.39
C GLY A 139 -12.84 11.93 3.51
N LEU A 140 -11.99 10.89 3.44
CA LEU A 140 -10.70 10.96 2.76
C LEU A 140 -10.75 10.46 1.31
N VAL A 141 -11.82 9.78 0.91
CA VAL A 141 -11.85 8.98 -0.32
C VAL A 141 -12.32 9.81 -1.52
N ASP A 142 -11.57 9.73 -2.62
CA ASP A 142 -11.94 10.34 -3.91
C ASP A 142 -12.85 9.43 -4.73
N GLN A 143 -12.65 8.11 -4.66
CA GLN A 143 -13.49 7.12 -5.36
C GLN A 143 -13.69 5.88 -4.49
N VAL A 144 -14.91 5.36 -4.54
CA VAL A 144 -15.28 4.06 -3.97
C VAL A 144 -15.63 3.15 -5.15
N LEU A 145 -14.97 2.00 -5.26
CA LEU A 145 -15.08 1.12 -6.42
C LEU A 145 -15.33 -0.33 -6.01
N PRO A 146 -16.18 -1.06 -6.75
CA PRO A 146 -16.25 -2.51 -6.63
C PRO A 146 -14.90 -3.14 -6.97
N LEU A 147 -14.55 -4.24 -6.32
CA LEU A 147 -13.29 -4.95 -6.55
C LEU A 147 -13.06 -5.24 -8.04
N THR A 148 -14.11 -5.64 -8.76
CA THR A 148 -14.05 -5.98 -10.18
C THR A 148 -13.68 -4.79 -11.09
N ASP A 149 -13.88 -3.55 -10.63
CA ASP A 149 -13.64 -2.35 -11.42
C ASP A 149 -12.28 -1.68 -11.11
N ILE A 150 -11.65 -2.06 -10.00
CA ILE A 150 -10.43 -1.39 -9.51
C ILE A 150 -9.29 -1.54 -10.52
N GLY A 151 -9.02 -2.75 -10.98
CA GLY A 151 -7.93 -3.00 -11.92
C GLY A 151 -8.07 -2.21 -13.20
N GLN A 152 -9.26 -2.17 -13.80
CA GLN A 152 -9.53 -1.43 -15.02
C GLN A 152 -9.40 0.08 -14.79
N SER A 153 -9.90 0.58 -13.66
CA SER A 153 -9.79 2.01 -13.32
C SER A 153 -8.32 2.44 -13.13
N LEU A 154 -7.49 1.59 -12.53
CA LEU A 154 -6.05 1.84 -12.42
C LEU A 154 -5.38 1.86 -13.81
N ALA A 155 -5.74 0.93 -14.69
CA ALA A 155 -5.16 0.82 -16.03
C ALA A 155 -5.54 1.99 -16.94
N GLN A 156 -6.72 2.59 -16.76
CA GLN A 156 -7.18 3.74 -17.53
C GLN A 156 -6.47 5.06 -17.16
N GLY A 157 -5.70 5.02 -16.11
CA GLY A 157 -4.91 6.15 -15.68
C GLY A 157 -5.56 6.98 -14.58
N ILE A 158 -4.71 7.52 -13.85
CA ILE A 158 -4.97 8.36 -12.69
C ILE A 158 -4.61 9.79 -13.06
#